data_ae1d92472f92e7d25e7eb115396995d3
#
_entry.id   ae1d92472f92e7d25e7eb115396995d3
#
_cell.length_a   1.000
_cell.length_b   1.000
_cell.length_c   1.000
_cell.angle_alpha   90.00
_cell.angle_beta   90.00
_cell.angle_gamma   90.00
#
_symmetry.space_group_name_H-M   'P 1'
#
loop_
_entity.id
_entity.type
_entity.pdbx_description
1 polymer ?
#
loop_
_entity_poly.entity_id
_entity_poly.type
_entity_poly.pdbx_seq_one_letter_code
_entity_poly.pdbx_strand_id
1 'polypeptide(L)'
;MSLDGWEPFWLGPASHRLYAALHAASGAPETGVVLVPPLLHEMPRSRRFVTEVASELASLGLPALRFDFHGTGDSAGSGEGLDLASMHRDLDLATAALREKTRIRRLVLIAWRGGALAVRGWLERGGCADLILLWEPIVDGGAWVRELVEGDARERALRPPPRAGVARATDPSDGQLMGFPAPSRLRADLEKTRLDDGMHRHAVPVWAIVRDDLAALSMNIARRLPLPANAPSFSIGAAMDATFFLTPPVRELVGKLGQAVREEAWA
;
A
#
# COMPACT_ATOMS: atom_id res chain seq x y z
N MET A 1 -16.89 5.74 -22.36
CA MET A 1 -16.68 7.02 -21.64
C MET A 1 -16.50 6.67 -20.18
N SER A 2 -15.30 6.77 -19.66
CA SER A 2 -15.02 6.62 -18.21
C SER A 2 -15.63 7.83 -17.50
N LEU A 3 -16.51 7.63 -16.54
CA LEU A 3 -17.19 8.70 -15.81
C LEU A 3 -16.29 9.44 -14.83
N ASP A 4 -15.09 8.89 -14.50
CA ASP A 4 -14.19 9.41 -13.47
C ASP A 4 -12.71 9.49 -13.87
N GLY A 5 -12.36 9.42 -15.15
CA GLY A 5 -10.98 9.56 -15.62
C GLY A 5 -10.06 8.37 -15.31
N TRP A 6 -10.56 7.23 -14.87
CA TRP A 6 -9.81 6.00 -14.65
C TRP A 6 -10.43 4.78 -15.33
N GLU A 7 -9.60 3.81 -15.72
CA GLU A 7 -9.98 2.58 -16.42
C GLU A 7 -9.70 1.37 -15.54
N PRO A 8 -10.74 0.62 -15.09
CA PRO A 8 -10.54 -0.65 -14.39
C PRO A 8 -10.18 -1.77 -15.38
N PHE A 9 -9.30 -2.68 -14.98
CA PHE A 9 -8.94 -3.84 -15.77
C PHE A 9 -8.34 -4.94 -14.90
N TRP A 10 -8.14 -6.12 -15.51
CA TRP A 10 -7.56 -7.28 -14.86
C TRP A 10 -6.12 -7.48 -15.29
N LEU A 11 -5.23 -7.74 -14.31
CA LEU A 11 -3.84 -8.13 -14.53
C LEU A 11 -3.65 -9.64 -14.32
N GLY A 12 -2.68 -10.21 -14.99
CA GLY A 12 -2.24 -11.58 -14.79
C GLY A 12 -3.17 -12.63 -15.42
N PRO A 13 -2.80 -13.91 -15.29
CA PRO A 13 -3.55 -15.03 -15.82
C PRO A 13 -4.85 -15.28 -15.06
N ALA A 14 -5.78 -16.03 -15.64
CA ALA A 14 -7.10 -16.30 -15.05
C ALA A 14 -7.03 -16.89 -13.63
N SER A 15 -6.01 -17.69 -13.33
CA SER A 15 -5.79 -18.29 -12.00
C SER A 15 -5.18 -17.33 -10.97
N HIS A 16 -4.70 -16.16 -11.41
CA HIS A 16 -4.04 -15.18 -10.55
C HIS A 16 -4.37 -13.75 -11.02
N ARG A 17 -5.66 -13.44 -11.09
CA ARG A 17 -6.14 -12.14 -11.56
C ARG A 17 -6.07 -11.10 -10.45
N LEU A 18 -5.43 -9.98 -10.75
CA LEU A 18 -5.44 -8.79 -9.90
C LEU A 18 -6.41 -7.76 -10.45
N TYR A 19 -7.22 -7.18 -9.59
CA TYR A 19 -7.95 -5.98 -9.93
C TYR A 19 -6.97 -4.80 -9.97
N ALA A 20 -7.04 -4.02 -11.03
CA ALA A 20 -6.26 -2.80 -11.17
C ALA A 20 -7.08 -1.69 -11.81
N ALA A 21 -6.68 -0.45 -11.59
CA ALA A 21 -7.26 0.72 -12.23
C ALA A 21 -6.17 1.72 -12.62
N LEU A 22 -6.15 2.07 -13.89
CA LEU A 22 -5.27 3.08 -14.44
C LEU A 22 -5.95 4.45 -14.46
N HIS A 23 -5.37 5.40 -13.78
CA HIS A 23 -5.67 6.83 -13.88
C HIS A 23 -4.75 7.41 -14.94
N ALA A 24 -5.32 7.65 -16.13
CA ALA A 24 -4.54 8.11 -17.27
C ALA A 24 -4.17 9.59 -17.12
N ALA A 25 -2.95 9.93 -17.52
CA ALA A 25 -2.51 11.31 -17.64
C ALA A 25 -2.60 11.78 -19.08
N SER A 26 -2.73 13.08 -19.28
CA SER A 26 -2.70 13.71 -20.61
C SER A 26 -1.26 13.84 -21.14
N GLY A 27 -1.10 13.79 -22.45
CA GLY A 27 0.20 13.98 -23.12
C GLY A 27 1.02 12.70 -23.21
N ALA A 28 2.34 12.86 -23.26
CA ALA A 28 3.32 11.77 -23.34
C ALA A 28 4.12 11.71 -22.02
N PRO A 29 3.62 11.04 -20.99
CA PRO A 29 4.26 11.00 -19.68
C PRO A 29 5.58 10.21 -19.74
N GLU A 30 6.64 10.75 -19.17
CA GLU A 30 7.90 10.02 -19.00
C GLU A 30 7.94 9.22 -17.69
N THR A 31 7.22 9.68 -16.68
CA THR A 31 7.18 9.11 -15.34
C THR A 31 5.77 8.60 -15.02
N GLY A 32 5.67 7.39 -14.46
CA GLY A 32 4.41 6.86 -13.97
C GLY A 32 4.53 6.30 -12.56
N VAL A 33 3.40 6.16 -11.91
CA VAL A 33 3.32 5.84 -10.48
C VAL A 33 2.52 4.54 -10.27
N VAL A 34 3.09 3.56 -9.57
CA VAL A 34 2.33 2.43 -9.00
C VAL A 34 2.03 2.72 -7.54
N LEU A 35 0.77 2.63 -7.18
CA LEU A 35 0.27 2.83 -5.82
C LEU A 35 0.15 1.49 -5.12
N VAL A 36 1.08 1.20 -4.22
CA VAL A 36 1.14 -0.06 -3.46
C VAL A 36 0.26 0.06 -2.22
N PRO A 37 -0.87 -0.67 -2.13
CA PRO A 37 -1.85 -0.48 -1.08
C PRO A 37 -1.30 -0.84 0.31
N PRO A 38 -1.87 -0.28 1.38
CA PRO A 38 -1.68 -0.80 2.72
C PRO A 38 -2.29 -2.20 2.84
N LEU A 39 -1.94 -2.92 3.90
CA LEU A 39 -2.36 -4.30 4.09
C LEU A 39 -3.49 -4.43 5.12
N LEU A 40 -4.16 -5.60 5.11
CA LEU A 40 -5.16 -6.00 6.09
C LEU A 40 -6.31 -4.98 6.22
N HIS A 41 -6.71 -4.64 7.45
CA HIS A 41 -7.81 -3.72 7.77
C HIS A 41 -7.58 -2.27 7.28
N GLU A 42 -6.34 -1.89 7.02
CA GLU A 42 -6.01 -0.55 6.52
C GLU A 42 -6.40 -0.38 5.04
N MET A 43 -6.37 -1.47 4.26
CA MET A 43 -6.64 -1.43 2.82
C MET A 43 -8.07 -0.96 2.50
N PRO A 44 -9.16 -1.56 2.98
CA PRO A 44 -10.51 -1.12 2.62
C PRO A 44 -10.80 0.30 3.11
N ARG A 45 -10.27 0.73 4.24
CA ARG A 45 -10.44 2.08 4.78
C ARG A 45 -9.82 3.14 3.89
N SER A 46 -8.71 2.82 3.23
CA SER A 46 -7.92 3.73 2.41
C SER A 46 -8.27 3.73 0.92
N ARG A 47 -9.13 2.83 0.44
CA ARG A 47 -9.41 2.68 -1.01
C ARG A 47 -9.83 3.99 -1.68
N ARG A 48 -10.74 4.74 -1.06
CA ARG A 48 -11.15 6.05 -1.58
C ARG A 48 -10.01 7.04 -1.57
N PHE A 49 -9.27 7.13 -0.49
CA PHE A 49 -8.11 8.00 -0.36
C PHE A 49 -7.04 7.72 -1.44
N VAL A 50 -6.68 6.46 -1.64
CA VAL A 50 -5.72 6.03 -2.67
C VAL A 50 -6.25 6.35 -4.07
N THR A 51 -7.56 6.21 -4.31
CA THR A 51 -8.18 6.58 -5.58
C THR A 51 -8.09 8.10 -5.83
N GLU A 52 -8.36 8.91 -4.82
CA GLU A 52 -8.27 10.38 -4.92
C GLU A 52 -6.81 10.84 -5.12
N VAL A 53 -5.83 10.20 -4.45
CA VAL A 53 -4.40 10.44 -4.69
C VAL A 53 -4.01 10.08 -6.13
N ALA A 54 -4.47 8.93 -6.64
CA ALA A 54 -4.20 8.52 -8.02
C ALA A 54 -4.75 9.53 -9.04
N SER A 55 -5.98 10.01 -8.82
CA SER A 55 -6.61 11.03 -9.68
C SER A 55 -5.85 12.36 -9.65
N GLU A 56 -5.39 12.78 -8.47
CA GLU A 56 -4.58 13.99 -8.32
C GLU A 56 -3.25 13.88 -9.08
N LEU A 57 -2.52 12.77 -8.93
CA LEU A 57 -1.28 12.51 -9.65
C LEU A 57 -1.49 12.49 -11.17
N ALA A 58 -2.56 11.84 -11.64
CA ALA A 58 -2.90 11.80 -13.06
C ALA A 58 -3.20 13.19 -13.61
N SER A 59 -3.89 14.05 -12.86
CA SER A 59 -4.16 15.45 -13.24
C SER A 59 -2.90 16.28 -13.39
N LEU A 60 -1.83 15.91 -12.67
CA LEU A 60 -0.50 16.51 -12.74
C LEU A 60 0.38 15.92 -13.86
N GLY A 61 -0.14 15.02 -14.70
CA GLY A 61 0.61 14.41 -15.80
C GLY A 61 1.40 13.16 -15.42
N LEU A 62 1.12 12.57 -14.26
CA LEU A 62 1.69 11.31 -13.76
C LEU A 62 0.64 10.21 -13.85
N PRO A 63 0.60 9.36 -14.88
CA PRO A 63 -0.31 8.23 -14.90
C PRO A 63 -0.07 7.37 -13.67
N ALA A 64 -1.17 7.02 -12.99
CA ALA A 64 -1.11 6.30 -11.73
C ALA A 64 -1.91 5.00 -11.82
N LEU A 65 -1.28 3.90 -11.48
CA LEU A 65 -1.91 2.58 -11.42
C LEU A 65 -2.06 2.17 -9.96
N ARG A 66 -3.30 1.93 -9.54
CA ARG A 66 -3.63 1.27 -8.28
C ARG A 66 -4.06 -0.17 -8.55
N PHE A 67 -3.80 -1.05 -7.62
CA PHE A 67 -4.19 -2.45 -7.71
C PHE A 67 -4.47 -3.03 -6.31
N ASP A 68 -5.12 -4.18 -6.26
CA ASP A 68 -5.29 -4.97 -5.06
C ASP A 68 -4.41 -6.22 -5.17
N PHE A 69 -3.68 -6.59 -4.11
CA PHE A 69 -2.91 -7.84 -4.07
C PHE A 69 -3.82 -9.07 -4.25
N HIS A 70 -3.29 -10.13 -4.82
CA HIS A 70 -4.03 -11.39 -4.95
C HIS A 70 -4.57 -11.86 -3.60
N GLY A 71 -5.84 -12.25 -3.57
CA GLY A 71 -6.54 -12.63 -2.34
C GLY A 71 -6.97 -11.45 -1.46
N THR A 72 -6.88 -10.22 -1.95
CA THR A 72 -7.38 -9.02 -1.24
C THR A 72 -8.32 -8.21 -2.13
N GLY A 73 -9.18 -7.42 -1.53
CA GLY A 73 -10.05 -6.49 -2.22
C GLY A 73 -10.92 -7.15 -3.29
N ASP A 74 -10.80 -6.63 -4.53
CA ASP A 74 -11.52 -7.15 -5.70
C ASP A 74 -10.66 -8.13 -6.54
N SER A 75 -9.41 -8.39 -6.15
CA SER A 75 -8.54 -9.38 -6.79
C SER A 75 -9.02 -10.80 -6.52
N ALA A 76 -8.68 -11.73 -7.42
CA ALA A 76 -8.99 -13.15 -7.25
C ALA A 76 -8.28 -13.75 -6.03
N GLY A 77 -8.80 -14.87 -5.52
CA GLY A 77 -8.24 -15.62 -4.39
C GLY A 77 -8.97 -15.35 -3.08
N SER A 78 -8.77 -16.25 -2.11
CA SER A 78 -9.43 -16.20 -0.79
C SER A 78 -8.60 -15.51 0.30
N GLY A 79 -7.37 -15.11 -0.01
CA GLY A 79 -6.41 -14.59 0.96
C GLY A 79 -5.66 -15.66 1.77
N GLU A 80 -6.04 -16.93 1.70
CA GLU A 80 -5.32 -18.03 2.37
C GLU A 80 -3.90 -18.25 1.85
N GLY A 81 -3.66 -17.89 0.59
CA GLY A 81 -2.36 -17.98 -0.08
C GLY A 81 -1.51 -16.71 0.04
N LEU A 82 -1.92 -15.74 0.83
CA LEU A 82 -1.16 -14.49 1.02
C LEU A 82 0.18 -14.75 1.71
N ASP A 83 1.25 -14.28 1.08
CA ASP A 83 2.59 -14.17 1.64
C ASP A 83 3.35 -13.04 0.93
N LEU A 84 4.51 -12.66 1.41
CA LEU A 84 5.31 -11.62 0.75
C LEU A 84 5.77 -12.05 -0.65
N ALA A 85 6.00 -13.33 -0.89
CA ALA A 85 6.42 -13.82 -2.20
C ALA A 85 5.32 -13.68 -3.26
N SER A 86 4.04 -13.88 -2.90
CA SER A 86 2.90 -13.60 -3.79
C SER A 86 2.79 -12.10 -4.09
N MET A 87 2.94 -11.25 -3.07
CA MET A 87 2.92 -9.79 -3.24
C MET A 87 4.04 -9.28 -4.17
N HIS A 88 5.21 -9.91 -4.14
CA HIS A 88 6.29 -9.55 -5.07
C HIS A 88 5.92 -9.84 -6.53
N ARG A 89 5.28 -11.00 -6.81
CA ARG A 89 4.77 -11.31 -8.17
C ARG A 89 3.70 -10.31 -8.61
N ASP A 90 2.85 -9.89 -7.70
CA ASP A 90 1.81 -8.91 -7.97
C ASP A 90 2.40 -7.53 -8.30
N LEU A 91 3.48 -7.14 -7.61
CA LEU A 91 4.24 -5.93 -7.93
C LEU A 91 4.89 -6.00 -9.31
N ASP A 92 5.43 -7.16 -9.71
CA ASP A 92 5.96 -7.37 -11.06
C ASP A 92 4.85 -7.18 -12.12
N LEU A 93 3.66 -7.75 -11.90
CA LEU A 93 2.53 -7.60 -12.80
C LEU A 93 2.06 -6.14 -12.89
N ALA A 94 1.93 -5.45 -11.76
CA ALA A 94 1.47 -4.06 -11.71
C ALA A 94 2.45 -3.10 -12.39
N THR A 95 3.75 -3.26 -12.13
CA THR A 95 4.78 -2.41 -12.72
C THR A 95 4.94 -2.64 -14.21
N ALA A 96 4.89 -3.89 -14.66
CA ALA A 96 4.92 -4.25 -16.08
C ALA A 96 3.70 -3.66 -16.81
N ALA A 97 2.50 -3.79 -16.25
CA ALA A 97 1.27 -3.27 -16.85
C ALA A 97 1.28 -1.74 -17.00
N LEU A 98 1.76 -1.01 -15.97
CA LEU A 98 1.89 0.44 -16.08
C LEU A 98 2.83 0.83 -17.22
N ARG A 99 4.01 0.19 -17.31
CA ARG A 99 4.98 0.44 -18.39
C ARG A 99 4.40 0.14 -19.77
N GLU A 100 3.70 -1.00 -19.92
CA GLU A 100 3.09 -1.40 -21.19
C GLU A 100 2.00 -0.41 -21.63
N LYS A 101 1.09 -0.04 -20.73
CA LYS A 101 -0.07 0.81 -21.05
C LYS A 101 0.31 2.28 -21.29
N THR A 102 1.37 2.78 -20.65
CA THR A 102 1.69 4.22 -20.65
C THR A 102 3.03 4.53 -21.32
N ARG A 103 3.85 3.52 -21.59
CA ARG A 103 5.19 3.66 -22.20
C ARG A 103 6.14 4.60 -21.45
N ILE A 104 5.95 4.70 -20.14
CA ILE A 104 6.83 5.49 -19.27
C ILE A 104 8.26 4.97 -19.29
N ARG A 105 9.22 5.84 -19.01
CA ARG A 105 10.63 5.51 -18.85
C ARG A 105 11.02 5.39 -17.39
N ARG A 106 10.41 6.19 -16.52
CA ARG A 106 10.69 6.24 -15.07
C ARG A 106 9.51 5.70 -14.28
N LEU A 107 9.79 4.84 -13.31
CA LEU A 107 8.81 4.22 -12.44
C LEU A 107 8.97 4.71 -11.00
N VAL A 108 7.89 5.22 -10.44
CA VAL A 108 7.79 5.55 -9.02
C VAL A 108 6.87 4.54 -8.33
N LEU A 109 7.26 4.05 -7.16
CA LEU A 109 6.36 3.32 -6.27
C LEU A 109 5.99 4.20 -5.09
N ILE A 110 4.71 4.36 -4.82
CA ILE A 110 4.22 4.95 -3.57
C ILE A 110 3.65 3.82 -2.72
N ALA A 111 4.29 3.52 -1.60
CA ALA A 111 3.94 2.40 -0.75
C ALA A 111 3.40 2.89 0.61
N TRP A 112 2.17 2.48 0.92
CA TRP A 112 1.51 2.82 2.18
C TRP A 112 1.76 1.75 3.23
N ARG A 113 2.09 2.16 4.45
CA ARG A 113 2.09 1.32 5.63
C ARG A 113 2.83 -0.02 5.43
N GLY A 114 2.14 -1.14 5.68
CA GLY A 114 2.67 -2.49 5.46
C GLY A 114 3.03 -2.82 4.02
N GLY A 115 2.46 -2.12 3.03
CA GLY A 115 2.87 -2.23 1.63
C GLY A 115 4.35 -1.90 1.39
N ALA A 116 4.95 -1.07 2.24
CA ALA A 116 6.38 -0.77 2.20
C ALA A 116 7.26 -2.01 2.43
N LEU A 117 6.82 -2.93 3.30
CA LEU A 117 7.53 -4.19 3.56
C LEU A 117 7.52 -5.11 2.32
N ALA A 118 6.42 -5.13 1.57
CA ALA A 118 6.35 -5.86 0.30
C ALA A 118 7.30 -5.24 -0.74
N VAL A 119 7.34 -3.91 -0.86
CA VAL A 119 8.27 -3.21 -1.79
C VAL A 119 9.73 -3.50 -1.43
N ARG A 120 10.09 -3.45 -0.14
CA ARG A 120 11.44 -3.79 0.30
C ARG A 120 11.84 -5.19 -0.17
N GLY A 121 11.02 -6.21 0.09
CA GLY A 121 11.30 -7.58 -0.33
C GLY A 121 11.30 -7.75 -1.86
N TRP A 122 10.49 -7.00 -2.57
CA TRP A 122 10.47 -6.99 -4.03
C TRP A 122 11.79 -6.43 -4.61
N LEU A 123 12.33 -5.35 -4.06
CA LEU A 123 13.65 -4.81 -4.45
C LEU A 123 14.78 -5.83 -4.22
N GLU A 124 14.77 -6.54 -3.09
CA GLU A 124 15.78 -7.59 -2.79
C GLU A 124 15.76 -8.75 -3.78
N ARG A 125 14.63 -8.97 -4.45
CA ARG A 125 14.47 -10.00 -5.49
C ARG A 125 14.76 -9.50 -6.91
N GLY A 126 15.31 -8.28 -7.03
CA GLY A 126 15.67 -7.68 -8.31
C GLY A 126 14.61 -6.78 -8.93
N GLY A 127 13.54 -6.46 -8.19
CA GLY A 127 12.59 -5.43 -8.60
C GLY A 127 13.27 -4.08 -8.80
N CYS A 128 12.86 -3.31 -9.80
CA CYS A 128 13.50 -2.07 -10.18
C CYS A 128 12.50 -0.92 -10.26
N ALA A 129 12.80 0.14 -9.54
CA ALA A 129 12.10 1.43 -9.61
C ALA A 129 13.13 2.57 -9.61
N ASP A 130 12.73 3.73 -10.09
CA ASP A 130 13.58 4.92 -10.14
C ASP A 130 13.42 5.79 -8.90
N LEU A 131 12.30 5.67 -8.18
CA LEU A 131 12.04 6.32 -6.90
C LEU A 131 11.08 5.46 -6.06
N ILE A 132 11.38 5.30 -4.77
CA ILE A 132 10.46 4.75 -3.78
C ILE A 132 9.98 5.86 -2.87
N LEU A 133 8.67 6.00 -2.73
CA LEU A 133 8.05 6.91 -1.80
C LEU A 133 7.29 6.11 -0.75
N LEU A 134 7.67 6.28 0.49
CA LEU A 134 7.11 5.60 1.64
C LEU A 134 6.11 6.53 2.35
N TRP A 135 4.85 6.09 2.46
CA TRP A 135 3.80 6.86 3.14
C TRP A 135 3.47 6.24 4.49
N GLU A 136 3.86 6.88 5.59
CA GLU A 136 3.73 6.36 6.96
C GLU A 136 4.13 4.87 7.05
N PRO A 137 5.33 4.47 6.59
CA PRO A 137 5.68 3.08 6.44
C PRO A 137 5.71 2.34 7.77
N ILE A 138 5.37 1.06 7.74
CA ILE A 138 5.69 0.13 8.83
C ILE A 138 7.19 -0.17 8.75
N VAL A 139 7.94 0.17 9.79
CA VAL A 139 9.39 -0.05 9.86
C VAL A 139 9.72 -1.43 10.39
N ASP A 140 9.03 -1.85 11.44
CA ASP A 140 9.20 -3.16 12.10
C ASP A 140 7.93 -3.98 11.93
N GLY A 141 7.96 -4.96 11.04
CA GLY A 141 6.83 -5.83 10.78
C GLY A 141 6.45 -6.68 11.99
N GLY A 142 7.45 -7.10 12.81
CA GLY A 142 7.20 -7.86 14.03
C GLY A 142 6.48 -7.03 15.11
N ALA A 143 6.88 -5.77 15.28
CA ALA A 143 6.18 -4.86 16.19
C ALA A 143 4.74 -4.62 15.72
N TRP A 144 4.57 -4.42 14.41
CA TRP A 144 3.24 -4.21 13.82
C TRP A 144 2.33 -5.43 13.95
N VAL A 145 2.83 -6.66 13.71
CA VAL A 145 2.04 -7.89 13.92
C VAL A 145 1.59 -8.01 15.36
N ARG A 146 2.46 -7.72 16.35
CA ARG A 146 2.06 -7.71 17.77
C ARG A 146 0.97 -6.69 18.06
N GLU A 147 1.08 -5.47 17.53
CA GLU A 147 0.03 -4.43 17.66
C GLU A 147 -1.30 -4.91 17.09
N LEU A 148 -1.28 -5.57 15.91
CA LEU A 148 -2.48 -6.13 15.29
C LEU A 148 -3.11 -7.25 16.12
N VAL A 149 -2.31 -8.15 16.68
CA VAL A 149 -2.80 -9.24 17.55
C VAL A 149 -3.45 -8.67 18.82
N GLU A 150 -2.81 -7.68 19.46
CA GLU A 150 -3.37 -7.01 20.64
C GLU A 150 -4.66 -6.24 20.30
N GLY A 151 -4.67 -5.56 19.13
CA GLY A 151 -5.85 -4.86 18.62
C GLY A 151 -7.02 -5.81 18.37
N ASP A 152 -6.78 -6.92 17.69
CA ASP A 152 -7.78 -7.95 17.41
C ASP A 152 -8.34 -8.57 18.70
N ALA A 153 -7.49 -8.83 19.68
CA ALA A 153 -7.92 -9.33 21.00
C ALA A 153 -8.83 -8.32 21.72
N ARG A 154 -8.49 -7.02 21.68
CA ARG A 154 -9.32 -5.96 22.26
C ARG A 154 -10.67 -5.84 21.55
N GLU A 155 -10.70 -5.83 20.24
CA GLU A 155 -11.93 -5.78 19.44
C GLU A 155 -12.84 -6.99 19.69
N ARG A 156 -12.26 -8.19 19.83
CA ARG A 156 -13.01 -9.40 20.17
C ARG A 156 -13.61 -9.34 21.57
N ALA A 157 -12.88 -8.79 22.54
CA ALA A 157 -13.37 -8.62 23.91
C ALA A 157 -14.59 -7.68 24.01
N LEU A 158 -14.69 -6.72 23.10
CA LEU A 158 -15.81 -5.77 23.01
C LEU A 158 -17.06 -6.36 22.32
N ARG A 159 -16.93 -7.47 21.60
CA ARG A 159 -18.07 -8.09 20.90
C ARG A 159 -19.02 -8.77 21.88
N PRO A 160 -20.34 -8.63 21.70
CA PRO A 160 -21.30 -9.35 22.52
C PRO A 160 -21.12 -10.86 22.35
N PRO A 161 -21.40 -11.65 23.39
CA PRO A 161 -21.32 -13.11 23.31
C PRO A 161 -22.24 -13.63 22.19
N PRO A 162 -21.86 -14.72 21.49
CA PRO A 162 -22.72 -15.34 20.49
C PRO A 162 -24.04 -15.73 21.09
N ARG A 163 -25.13 -15.61 20.34
CA ARG A 163 -26.47 -16.05 20.78
C ARG A 163 -26.42 -17.52 21.18
N ALA A 164 -27.15 -17.88 22.25
CA ALA A 164 -27.26 -19.26 22.72
C ALA A 164 -27.68 -20.18 21.56
N GLY A 165 -26.97 -21.30 21.38
CA GLY A 165 -27.22 -22.27 20.29
C GLY A 165 -26.44 -22.06 19.01
N VAL A 166 -25.70 -20.94 18.86
CA VAL A 166 -24.75 -20.77 17.75
C VAL A 166 -23.41 -21.35 18.22
N ALA A 167 -23.00 -22.46 17.60
CA ALA A 167 -21.66 -23.00 17.82
C ALA A 167 -20.64 -21.88 17.49
N ARG A 168 -19.69 -21.64 18.40
CA ARG A 168 -18.52 -20.85 18.04
C ARG A 168 -17.92 -21.55 16.82
N ALA A 169 -17.91 -20.90 15.68
CA ALA A 169 -17.00 -21.27 14.62
C ALA A 169 -15.61 -21.44 15.26
N THR A 170 -14.89 -22.49 14.91
CA THR A 170 -13.48 -22.71 15.24
C THR A 170 -12.77 -21.38 15.35
N ASP A 171 -12.01 -21.20 16.42
CA ASP A 171 -11.43 -19.90 16.79
C ASP A 171 -10.91 -19.19 15.53
N PRO A 172 -11.50 -18.05 15.12
CA PRO A 172 -11.10 -17.38 13.90
C PRO A 172 -9.70 -16.76 13.97
N SER A 173 -8.97 -16.97 15.10
CA SER A 173 -7.57 -16.55 15.24
C SER A 173 -6.62 -17.26 14.27
N ASP A 174 -6.98 -18.47 13.82
CA ASP A 174 -6.16 -19.23 12.87
C ASP A 174 -6.36 -18.76 11.43
N GLY A 175 -5.68 -17.68 11.05
CA GLY A 175 -5.67 -17.20 9.67
C GLY A 175 -6.24 -15.80 9.46
N GLN A 176 -6.66 -15.10 10.52
CA GLN A 176 -7.16 -13.72 10.43
C GLN A 176 -6.50 -12.80 11.45
N LEU A 177 -6.33 -11.53 11.08
CA LEU A 177 -6.00 -10.42 11.98
C LEU A 177 -6.90 -9.23 11.67
N MET A 178 -7.51 -8.64 12.71
CA MET A 178 -8.43 -7.50 12.56
C MET A 178 -9.59 -7.78 11.59
N GLY A 179 -10.01 -9.06 11.47
CA GLY A 179 -11.08 -9.49 10.58
C GLY A 179 -10.67 -9.73 9.12
N PHE A 180 -9.39 -9.69 8.79
CA PHE A 180 -8.87 -9.89 7.44
C PHE A 180 -7.97 -11.12 7.36
N PRO A 181 -7.91 -11.82 6.20
CA PRO A 181 -7.02 -12.95 6.01
C PRO A 181 -5.57 -12.58 6.31
N ALA A 182 -4.98 -13.28 7.25
CA ALA A 182 -3.59 -13.16 7.65
C ALA A 182 -3.03 -14.55 7.98
N PRO A 183 -2.82 -15.41 6.96
CA PRO A 183 -2.33 -16.77 7.17
C PRO A 183 -0.99 -16.76 7.91
N SER A 184 -0.68 -17.86 8.60
CA SER A 184 0.54 -18.00 9.42
C SER A 184 1.82 -17.68 8.64
N ARG A 185 1.85 -17.99 7.34
CA ARG A 185 2.97 -17.68 6.47
C ARG A 185 3.17 -16.17 6.29
N LEU A 186 2.09 -15.42 6.00
CA LEU A 186 2.18 -13.97 5.90
C LEU A 186 2.63 -13.35 7.22
N ARG A 187 2.07 -13.81 8.36
CA ARG A 187 2.49 -13.31 9.69
C ARG A 187 3.97 -13.57 9.93
N ALA A 188 4.45 -14.79 9.69
CA ALA A 188 5.84 -15.16 9.87
C ALA A 188 6.79 -14.38 8.95
N ASP A 189 6.35 -14.06 7.71
CA ASP A 189 7.10 -13.22 6.79
C ASP A 189 7.18 -11.78 7.30
N LEU A 190 6.06 -11.21 7.74
CA LEU A 190 6.00 -9.85 8.29
C LEU A 190 6.83 -9.74 9.58
N GLU A 191 6.72 -10.70 10.50
CA GLU A 191 7.46 -10.71 11.77
C GLU A 191 8.97 -10.66 11.62
N LYS A 192 9.50 -11.22 10.53
CA LYS A 192 10.93 -11.25 10.21
C LYS A 192 11.38 -10.05 9.38
N THR A 193 10.44 -9.23 8.88
CA THR A 193 10.77 -8.17 7.94
C THR A 193 10.90 -6.83 8.66
N ARG A 194 12.06 -6.19 8.49
CA ARG A 194 12.30 -4.80 8.88
C ARG A 194 12.56 -3.98 7.63
N LEU A 195 11.93 -2.82 7.52
CA LEU A 195 12.05 -1.95 6.35
C LEU A 195 13.47 -1.41 6.16
N ASP A 196 14.15 -1.07 7.25
CA ASP A 196 15.51 -0.51 7.28
C ASP A 196 16.58 -1.55 6.92
N ASP A 197 16.32 -2.85 7.11
CA ASP A 197 17.23 -3.91 6.75
C ASP A 197 17.35 -4.04 5.23
N GLY A 198 18.47 -3.62 4.67
CA GLY A 198 18.77 -3.84 3.27
C GLY A 198 18.32 -2.76 2.28
N MET A 199 17.42 -1.85 2.63
CA MET A 199 17.02 -0.76 1.70
C MET A 199 18.20 0.08 1.21
N HIS A 200 19.23 0.27 2.06
CA HIS A 200 20.45 0.99 1.69
C HIS A 200 21.31 0.28 0.64
N ARG A 201 21.08 -1.01 0.38
CA ARG A 201 21.81 -1.79 -0.65
C ARG A 201 21.32 -1.50 -2.05
N HIS A 202 20.17 -0.87 -2.18
CA HIS A 202 19.57 -0.51 -3.46
C HIS A 202 19.92 0.95 -3.77
N ALA A 203 20.44 1.20 -4.98
CA ALA A 203 20.79 2.54 -5.43
C ALA A 203 19.58 3.43 -5.76
N VAL A 204 18.37 2.99 -5.37
CA VAL A 204 17.14 3.75 -5.60
C VAL A 204 16.96 4.81 -4.51
N PRO A 205 16.71 6.08 -4.87
CA PRO A 205 16.38 7.11 -3.91
C PRO A 205 15.07 6.80 -3.20
N VAL A 206 15.04 7.08 -1.88
CA VAL A 206 13.87 6.87 -1.04
C VAL A 206 13.39 8.20 -0.48
N TRP A 207 12.15 8.55 -0.73
CA TRP A 207 11.46 9.66 -0.06
C TRP A 207 10.46 9.11 0.95
N ALA A 208 10.15 9.89 1.98
CA ALA A 208 9.17 9.49 2.98
C ALA A 208 8.20 10.61 3.32
N ILE A 209 6.92 10.27 3.39
CA ILE A 209 5.86 11.10 3.96
C ILE A 209 5.57 10.55 5.34
N VAL A 210 5.87 11.32 6.37
CA VAL A 210 5.82 10.89 7.77
C VAL A 210 5.23 11.97 8.66
N ARG A 211 4.65 11.56 9.79
CA ARG A 211 4.32 12.48 10.88
C ARG A 211 5.59 12.84 11.64
N ASP A 212 5.56 13.98 12.31
CA ASP A 212 6.72 14.51 13.04
C ASP A 212 7.25 13.56 14.13
N ASP A 213 6.38 12.71 14.69
CA ASP A 213 6.71 11.71 15.71
C ASP A 213 7.40 10.45 15.15
N LEU A 214 7.35 10.20 13.85
CA LEU A 214 8.05 9.09 13.17
C LEU A 214 9.52 9.43 12.87
N ALA A 215 10.22 10.03 13.81
CA ALA A 215 11.64 10.35 13.71
C ALA A 215 12.55 9.10 13.56
N ALA A 216 12.04 7.89 13.77
CA ALA A 216 12.78 6.64 13.90
C ALA A 216 13.05 5.90 12.59
N LEU A 217 12.96 6.54 11.42
CA LEU A 217 13.48 5.94 10.19
C LEU A 217 15.00 6.00 10.20
N SER A 218 15.66 4.91 10.58
CA SER A 218 17.12 4.77 10.61
C SER A 218 17.76 4.60 9.23
N MET A 219 16.92 4.49 8.19
CA MET A 219 17.35 4.35 6.80
C MET A 219 17.71 5.70 6.16
N ASN A 220 18.53 5.66 5.12
CA ASN A 220 18.84 6.85 4.33
C ASN A 220 17.61 7.32 3.54
N ILE A 221 17.02 8.42 3.97
CA ILE A 221 15.88 9.07 3.31
C ILE A 221 16.40 10.32 2.61
N ALA A 222 16.38 10.30 1.28
CA ALA A 222 16.83 11.42 0.45
C ALA A 222 15.94 12.67 0.64
N ARG A 223 14.63 12.46 0.90
CA ARG A 223 13.70 13.57 1.16
C ARG A 223 12.62 13.15 2.15
N ARG A 224 12.37 14.00 3.15
CA ARG A 224 11.25 13.87 4.09
C ARG A 224 10.22 14.93 3.83
N LEU A 225 8.95 14.53 3.78
CA LEU A 225 7.80 15.40 3.61
C LEU A 225 6.92 15.26 4.85
N PRO A 226 6.60 16.35 5.56
CA PRO A 226 5.74 16.27 6.74
C PRO A 226 4.30 15.98 6.30
N LEU A 227 3.69 14.97 6.93
CA LEU A 227 2.27 14.69 6.75
C LEU A 227 1.46 15.70 7.57
N PRO A 228 0.46 16.39 6.98
CA PRO A 228 -0.39 17.31 7.71
C PRO A 228 -1.07 16.66 8.94
N ALA A 229 -1.16 17.37 10.05
CA ALA A 229 -1.72 16.85 11.31
C ALA A 229 -3.16 16.32 11.18
N ASN A 230 -3.94 16.88 10.25
CA ASN A 230 -5.32 16.47 9.96
C ASN A 230 -5.41 15.39 8.88
N ALA A 231 -4.30 14.78 8.46
CA ALA A 231 -4.32 13.64 7.57
C ALA A 231 -4.99 12.44 8.25
N PRO A 232 -5.68 11.56 7.49
CA PRO A 232 -6.26 10.35 8.04
C PRO A 232 -5.23 9.52 8.81
N SER A 233 -5.62 8.98 9.97
CA SER A 233 -4.74 8.14 10.80
C SER A 233 -5.04 6.66 10.59
N PHE A 234 -3.99 5.87 10.41
CA PHE A 234 -4.07 4.40 10.34
C PHE A 234 -4.03 3.72 11.71
N SER A 235 -3.89 4.48 12.81
CA SER A 235 -3.77 3.91 14.15
C SER A 235 -4.99 3.04 14.50
N ILE A 236 -4.73 1.93 15.21
CA ILE A 236 -5.75 1.04 15.76
C ILE A 236 -6.55 1.79 16.83
N GLY A 237 -7.87 1.67 16.78
CA GLY A 237 -8.78 2.33 17.73
C GLY A 237 -9.32 3.69 17.31
N ALA A 238 -8.75 4.34 16.30
CA ALA A 238 -9.35 5.52 15.71
C ALA A 238 -10.40 5.12 14.69
N ALA A 239 -11.69 5.14 15.08
CA ALA A 239 -12.83 4.91 14.18
C ALA A 239 -12.55 3.86 13.07
N MET A 240 -12.44 2.59 13.47
CA MET A 240 -12.09 1.47 12.55
C MET A 240 -12.95 1.44 11.28
N ASP A 241 -14.18 1.97 11.35
CA ASP A 241 -15.09 2.05 10.21
C ASP A 241 -14.95 3.33 9.38
N ALA A 242 -14.04 4.25 9.76
CA ALA A 242 -13.90 5.51 9.04
C ALA A 242 -13.24 5.29 7.68
N THR A 243 -13.89 5.76 6.63
CA THR A 243 -13.33 5.87 5.29
C THR A 243 -12.44 7.12 5.20
N PHE A 244 -11.24 6.96 4.66
CA PHE A 244 -10.32 8.07 4.49
C PHE A 244 -10.64 8.88 3.24
N PHE A 245 -10.45 10.19 3.34
CA PHE A 245 -10.63 11.15 2.26
C PHE A 245 -9.36 11.98 2.08
N LEU A 246 -9.14 12.46 0.87
CA LEU A 246 -8.08 13.39 0.56
C LEU A 246 -8.47 14.79 1.02
N THR A 247 -8.06 15.15 2.24
CA THR A 247 -8.31 16.49 2.79
C THR A 247 -7.55 17.58 2.03
N PRO A 248 -8.01 18.86 2.02
CA PRO A 248 -7.32 19.92 1.29
C PRO A 248 -5.83 20.04 1.59
N PRO A 249 -5.33 20.00 2.84
CA PRO A 249 -3.89 20.04 3.12
C PRO A 249 -3.12 18.82 2.59
N VAL A 250 -3.73 17.62 2.61
CA VAL A 250 -3.10 16.43 2.03
C VAL A 250 -3.11 16.49 0.51
N ARG A 251 -4.15 17.06 -0.10
CA ARG A 251 -4.18 17.32 -1.55
C ARG A 251 -3.06 18.29 -1.97
N GLU A 252 -2.82 19.33 -1.20
CA GLU A 252 -1.69 20.25 -1.42
C GLU A 252 -0.34 19.52 -1.33
N LEU A 253 -0.19 18.63 -0.34
CA LEU A 253 1.01 17.78 -0.22
C LEU A 253 1.19 16.89 -1.45
N VAL A 254 0.12 16.23 -1.92
CA VAL A 254 0.16 15.39 -3.14
C VAL A 254 0.49 16.23 -4.38
N GLY A 255 -0.03 17.46 -4.46
CA GLY A 255 0.30 18.41 -5.52
C GLY A 255 1.79 18.76 -5.55
N LYS A 256 2.37 19.13 -4.40
CA LYS A 256 3.81 19.41 -4.24
C LYS A 256 4.65 18.18 -4.56
N LEU A 257 4.22 17.01 -4.10
CA LEU A 257 4.88 15.74 -4.39
C LEU A 257 4.90 15.44 -5.89
N GLY A 258 3.74 15.50 -6.55
CA GLY A 258 3.62 15.24 -7.98
C GLY A 258 4.47 16.18 -8.81
N GLN A 259 4.52 17.46 -8.44
CA GLN A 259 5.39 18.44 -9.09
C GLN A 259 6.87 18.08 -8.90
N ALA A 260 7.30 17.78 -7.69
CA ALA A 260 8.68 17.38 -7.41
C ALA A 260 9.08 16.09 -8.16
N VAL A 261 8.18 15.11 -8.23
CA VAL A 261 8.40 13.85 -8.98
C VAL A 261 8.57 14.09 -10.48
N ARG A 262 7.95 15.12 -11.04
CA ARG A 262 8.08 15.45 -12.45
C ARG A 262 9.36 16.23 -12.78
N GLU A 263 9.76 17.15 -11.91
CA GLU A 263 10.74 18.20 -12.20
C GLU A 263 12.15 17.83 -11.72
N GLU A 264 12.29 17.01 -10.70
CA GLU A 264 13.58 16.71 -10.08
C GLU A 264 14.30 15.55 -10.78
N ALA A 265 15.63 15.69 -10.94
CA ALA A 265 16.52 14.56 -11.15
C ALA A 265 16.68 13.86 -9.77
N TRP A 266 16.24 12.62 -9.67
CA TRP A 266 16.33 11.84 -8.40
C TRP A 266 17.71 11.18 -8.29
N ALA A 267 18.75 11.98 -8.09
CA ALA A 267 20.11 11.49 -7.89
C ALA A 267 20.46 11.46 -6.39
#